data_39027b20541f029b78e23012d70366bc
#
_entry.id   39027b20541f029b78e23012d70366bc
#
_cell.length_a   1.000
_cell.length_b   1.000
_cell.length_c   1.000
_cell.angle_alpha   90.00
_cell.angle_beta   90.00
_cell.angle_gamma   90.00
#
_symmetry.space_group_name_H-M   'P 1'
#
loop_
_entity.id
_entity.type
_entity.pdbx_description
1 polymer ?
#
loop_
_entity_poly.entity_id
_entity_poly.type
_entity_poly.pdbx_seq_one_letter_code
_entity_poly.pdbx_strand_id
1 'polypeptide(L)'
;MIKQLSVFVENRPGSLMQVTSALTEAHINIRAIASFDTPEFGILRLVVDKPAEAKTYLTSRGFVVRIHDVIGVELKDEKGNLNRMLSILAEGRININYIYSFVIREGRAPVMVFNTDDFEKAARVLEAAEVKVVKEADL
;
A
#
# COMPACT_ATOMS: atom_id res chain seq x y z
N MET A 1 8.38 3.38 7.42
CA MET A 1 7.29 2.44 7.06
C MET A 1 6.01 3.19 6.79
N ILE A 2 5.23 2.69 5.88
CA ILE A 2 3.90 3.20 5.56
C ILE A 2 2.88 2.26 6.18
N LYS A 3 1.81 2.81 6.77
CA LYS A 3 0.70 2.03 7.30
C LYS A 3 -0.28 1.67 6.19
N GLN A 4 -0.53 0.38 6.03
CA GLN A 4 -1.50 -0.14 5.08
C GLN A 4 -2.68 -0.75 5.83
N LEU A 5 -3.89 -0.47 5.36
CA LEU A 5 -5.08 -1.17 5.82
C LEU A 5 -5.34 -2.37 4.92
N SER A 6 -5.66 -3.51 5.53
CA SER A 6 -6.22 -4.67 4.85
C SER A 6 -7.64 -4.86 5.33
N VAL A 7 -8.59 -4.74 4.42
CA VAL A 7 -10.03 -4.86 4.71
C VAL A 7 -10.54 -6.13 4.05
N PHE A 8 -11.17 -6.99 4.84
CA PHE A 8 -11.79 -8.21 4.31
C PHE A 8 -13.18 -7.88 3.79
N VAL A 9 -13.43 -8.21 2.52
CA VAL A 9 -14.70 -7.96 1.84
C VAL A 9 -15.18 -9.21 1.14
N GLU A 10 -16.50 -9.35 1.00
CA GLU A 10 -17.07 -10.41 0.18
C GLU A 10 -16.85 -10.10 -1.30
N ASN A 11 -16.58 -11.11 -2.11
CA ASN A 11 -16.41 -10.94 -3.55
C ASN A 11 -17.78 -10.90 -4.24
N ARG A 12 -18.42 -9.73 -4.22
CA ARG A 12 -19.73 -9.49 -4.83
C ARG A 12 -19.88 -8.03 -5.26
N PRO A 13 -20.83 -7.73 -6.18
CA PRO A 13 -21.07 -6.35 -6.61
C PRO A 13 -21.33 -5.41 -5.44
N GLY A 14 -20.68 -4.25 -5.45
CA GLY A 14 -20.86 -3.20 -4.45
C GLY A 14 -19.97 -3.35 -3.19
N SER A 15 -19.27 -4.46 -2.99
CA SER A 15 -18.45 -4.66 -1.79
C SER A 15 -17.35 -3.62 -1.64
N LEU A 16 -16.61 -3.33 -2.70
CA LEU A 16 -15.56 -2.30 -2.66
C LEU A 16 -16.16 -0.92 -2.43
N MET A 17 -17.27 -0.63 -3.08
CA MET A 17 -17.95 0.65 -2.94
C MET A 17 -18.46 0.89 -1.51
N GLN A 18 -18.87 -0.13 -0.79
CA GLN A 18 -19.26 0.00 0.61
C GLN A 18 -18.10 0.49 1.49
N VAL A 19 -16.89 0.02 1.22
CA VAL A 19 -15.69 0.48 1.95
C VAL A 19 -15.35 1.92 1.56
N THR A 20 -15.31 2.22 0.27
CA THR A 20 -14.96 3.58 -0.19
C THR A 20 -16.00 4.61 0.22
N SER A 21 -17.28 4.23 0.25
CA SER A 21 -18.37 5.12 0.76
C SER A 21 -18.16 5.45 2.23
N ALA A 22 -17.83 4.45 3.04
CA ALA A 22 -17.55 4.67 4.46
C ALA A 22 -16.37 5.62 4.68
N LEU A 23 -15.29 5.44 3.92
CA LEU A 23 -14.13 6.34 3.99
C LEU A 23 -14.46 7.76 3.52
N THR A 24 -15.30 7.90 2.51
CA THR A 24 -15.77 9.20 2.03
C THR A 24 -16.58 9.92 3.10
N GLU A 25 -17.50 9.22 3.77
CA GLU A 25 -18.28 9.76 4.88
C GLU A 25 -17.40 10.24 6.04
N ALA A 26 -16.30 9.56 6.30
CA ALA A 26 -15.34 9.90 7.35
C ALA A 26 -14.31 10.95 6.90
N HIS A 27 -14.41 11.47 5.69
CA HIS A 27 -13.46 12.43 5.10
C HIS A 27 -12.01 11.92 5.08
N ILE A 28 -11.85 10.64 4.74
CA ILE A 28 -10.55 9.99 4.64
C ILE A 28 -10.19 9.82 3.17
N ASN A 29 -9.01 10.30 2.80
CA ASN A 29 -8.52 10.23 1.43
C ASN A 29 -7.75 8.94 1.18
N ILE A 30 -8.04 8.30 0.05
CA ILE A 30 -7.35 7.09 -0.40
C ILE A 30 -6.16 7.50 -1.27
N ARG A 31 -4.96 7.08 -0.86
CA ARG A 31 -3.71 7.34 -1.59
C ARG A 31 -3.31 6.19 -2.50
N ALA A 32 -3.63 4.98 -2.10
CA ALA A 32 -3.37 3.79 -2.91
C ALA A 32 -4.42 2.73 -2.62
N ILE A 33 -4.72 1.93 -3.64
CA ILE A 33 -5.73 0.88 -3.57
C ILE A 33 -5.30 -0.31 -4.41
N ALA A 34 -5.45 -1.50 -3.85
CA ALA A 34 -5.29 -2.76 -4.57
C ALA A 34 -6.25 -3.79 -4.01
N SER A 35 -6.87 -4.57 -4.86
CA SER A 35 -7.74 -5.66 -4.43
C SER A 35 -7.23 -7.00 -4.94
N PHE A 36 -7.33 -8.00 -4.08
CA PHE A 36 -7.02 -9.38 -4.41
C PHE A 36 -8.23 -10.22 -4.06
N ASP A 37 -8.64 -11.07 -4.97
CA ASP A 37 -9.81 -11.88 -4.78
C ASP A 37 -9.47 -13.36 -4.64
N THR A 38 -10.31 -14.03 -3.86
CA THR A 38 -10.53 -15.48 -3.93
C THR A 38 -11.98 -15.69 -4.35
N PRO A 39 -12.41 -16.90 -4.72
CA PRO A 39 -13.80 -17.10 -5.12
C PRO A 39 -14.85 -16.68 -4.09
N GLU A 40 -14.53 -16.74 -2.81
CA GLU A 40 -15.48 -16.49 -1.73
C GLU A 40 -15.34 -15.10 -1.12
N PHE A 41 -14.13 -14.55 -1.04
CA PHE A 41 -13.87 -13.24 -0.44
C PHE A 41 -12.68 -12.57 -1.11
N GLY A 42 -12.54 -11.27 -0.84
CA GLY A 42 -11.41 -10.47 -1.29
C GLY A 42 -10.70 -9.79 -0.14
N ILE A 43 -9.50 -9.34 -0.41
CA ILE A 43 -8.74 -8.47 0.48
C ILE A 43 -8.53 -7.16 -0.25
N LEU A 44 -9.05 -6.07 0.33
CA LEU A 44 -8.84 -4.72 -0.17
C LEU A 44 -7.70 -4.09 0.62
N ARG A 45 -6.62 -3.74 -0.07
CA ARG A 45 -5.48 -3.05 0.54
C ARG A 45 -5.52 -1.59 0.22
N LEU A 46 -5.37 -0.76 1.24
CA LEU A 46 -5.50 0.69 1.14
C LEU A 46 -4.35 1.37 1.87
N VAL A 47 -3.85 2.45 1.28
CA VAL A 47 -3.07 3.45 1.98
C VAL A 47 -3.90 4.72 2.02
N VAL A 48 -4.13 5.24 3.21
CA VAL A 48 -4.99 6.40 3.45
C VAL A 48 -4.24 7.47 4.24
N ASP A 49 -4.78 8.68 4.26
CA ASP A 49 -4.16 9.81 4.98
C ASP A 49 -4.31 9.73 6.50
N LYS A 50 -5.31 8.99 7.00
CA LYS A 50 -5.61 8.85 8.43
C LYS A 50 -5.86 7.39 8.79
N PRO A 51 -4.81 6.54 8.83
CA PRO A 51 -5.00 5.10 8.97
C PRO A 51 -5.68 4.66 10.28
N ALA A 52 -5.35 5.28 11.41
CA ALA A 52 -5.96 4.91 12.69
C ALA A 52 -7.46 5.25 12.72
N GLU A 53 -7.83 6.44 12.23
CA GLU A 53 -9.24 6.85 12.14
C GLU A 53 -10.01 5.97 11.16
N ALA A 54 -9.40 5.63 10.03
CA ALA A 54 -9.99 4.75 9.04
C ALA A 54 -10.30 3.37 9.63
N LYS A 55 -9.35 2.79 10.34
CA LYS A 55 -9.57 1.50 11.01
C LYS A 55 -10.73 1.56 12.00
N THR A 56 -10.75 2.58 12.85
CA THR A 56 -11.83 2.77 13.84
C THR A 56 -13.19 2.91 13.16
N TYR A 57 -13.27 3.74 12.11
CA TYR A 57 -14.51 3.98 11.41
C TYR A 57 -15.03 2.75 10.67
N LEU A 58 -14.16 2.07 9.92
CA LEU A 58 -14.54 0.86 9.20
C LEU A 58 -14.94 -0.28 10.16
N THR A 59 -14.23 -0.42 11.28
CA THR A 59 -14.58 -1.41 12.30
C THR A 59 -15.97 -1.12 12.88
N SER A 60 -16.30 0.15 13.11
CA SER A 60 -17.63 0.55 13.60
C SER A 60 -18.75 0.24 12.60
N ARG A 61 -18.43 0.12 11.33
CA ARG A 61 -19.35 -0.25 10.25
C ARG A 61 -19.41 -1.74 9.97
N GLY A 62 -18.74 -2.55 10.80
CA GLY A 62 -18.78 -4.01 10.71
C GLY A 62 -17.72 -4.65 9.83
N PHE A 63 -16.77 -3.87 9.31
CA PHE A 63 -15.66 -4.42 8.53
C PHE A 63 -14.57 -4.99 9.44
N VAL A 64 -13.92 -6.06 8.97
CA VAL A 64 -12.72 -6.59 9.61
C VAL A 64 -11.51 -5.91 8.96
N VAL A 65 -10.75 -5.19 9.76
CA VAL A 65 -9.64 -4.35 9.29
C VAL A 65 -8.37 -4.65 10.06
N ARG A 66 -7.26 -4.76 9.36
CA ARG A 66 -5.92 -4.87 9.96
C ARG A 66 -5.02 -3.78 9.43
N ILE A 67 -4.10 -3.31 10.26
CA ILE A 67 -3.05 -2.38 9.86
C ILE A 67 -1.72 -3.14 9.83
N HIS A 68 -0.99 -2.99 8.71
CA HIS A 68 0.33 -3.56 8.52
C HIS A 68 1.32 -2.49 8.09
N ASP A 69 2.59 -2.72 8.39
CA ASP A 69 3.65 -1.91 7.82
C ASP A 69 4.01 -2.42 6.43
N VAL A 70 4.19 -1.50 5.49
CA VAL A 70 4.66 -1.78 4.14
C VAL A 70 5.76 -0.80 3.77
N ILE A 71 6.54 -1.11 2.74
CA ILE A 71 7.59 -0.23 2.25
C ILE A 71 7.06 0.58 1.08
N GLY A 72 7.26 1.89 1.13
CA GLY A 72 7.02 2.78 0.01
C GLY A 72 8.35 3.22 -0.59
N VAL A 73 8.44 3.19 -1.92
CA VAL A 73 9.61 3.62 -2.67
C VAL A 73 9.19 4.66 -3.68
N GLU A 74 9.83 5.83 -3.64
CA GLU A 74 9.62 6.86 -4.64
C GLU A 74 10.47 6.57 -5.87
N LEU A 75 9.82 6.38 -7.01
CA LEU A 75 10.47 6.11 -8.29
C LEU A 75 10.07 7.18 -9.29
N LYS A 76 11.05 7.80 -9.94
CA LYS A 76 10.76 8.64 -11.10
C LYS A 76 10.12 7.78 -12.19
N ASP A 77 9.14 8.33 -12.88
CA ASP A 77 8.47 7.65 -13.99
C ASP A 77 9.39 7.66 -15.23
N GLU A 78 10.43 6.86 -15.15
CA GLU A 78 11.43 6.68 -16.20
C GLU A 78 11.55 5.19 -16.52
N LYS A 79 11.77 4.90 -17.79
CA LYS A 79 11.94 3.55 -18.29
C LYS A 79 13.07 2.83 -17.55
N GLY A 80 12.77 1.67 -16.99
CA GLY A 80 13.75 0.83 -16.30
C GLY A 80 13.87 1.05 -14.79
N ASN A 81 13.27 2.09 -14.22
CA ASN A 81 13.38 2.37 -12.79
C ASN A 81 12.72 1.30 -11.92
N LEU A 82 11.54 0.81 -12.30
CA LEU A 82 10.90 -0.30 -11.60
C LEU A 82 11.78 -1.56 -11.67
N ASN A 83 12.28 -1.89 -12.84
CA ASN A 83 13.16 -3.05 -13.01
C ASN A 83 14.43 -2.93 -12.17
N ARG A 84 15.01 -1.74 -12.09
CA ARG A 84 16.18 -1.48 -11.25
C ARG A 84 15.88 -1.75 -9.78
N MET A 85 14.77 -1.25 -9.26
CA MET A 85 14.35 -1.50 -7.88
C MET A 85 14.16 -2.99 -7.61
N LEU A 86 13.47 -3.69 -8.51
CA LEU A 86 13.24 -5.13 -8.37
C LEU A 86 14.55 -5.92 -8.43
N SER A 87 15.49 -5.51 -9.28
CA SER A 87 16.82 -6.13 -9.36
C SER A 87 17.61 -5.99 -8.07
N ILE A 88 17.58 -4.80 -7.46
CA ILE A 88 18.24 -4.53 -6.18
C ILE A 88 17.70 -5.47 -5.09
N LEU A 89 16.38 -5.61 -5.02
CA LEU A 89 15.75 -6.50 -4.04
C LEU A 89 16.07 -7.97 -4.32
N ALA A 90 16.07 -8.39 -5.58
CA ALA A 90 16.41 -9.75 -5.98
C ALA A 90 17.86 -10.11 -5.63
N GLU A 91 18.81 -9.22 -5.89
CA GLU A 91 20.21 -9.41 -5.51
C GLU A 91 20.38 -9.52 -3.99
N GLY A 92 19.58 -8.78 -3.24
CA GLY A 92 19.51 -8.87 -1.78
C GLY A 92 18.76 -10.10 -1.26
N ARG A 93 18.26 -10.95 -2.15
CA ARG A 93 17.44 -12.13 -1.80
C ARG A 93 16.18 -11.77 -1.01
N ILE A 94 15.57 -10.64 -1.35
CA ILE A 94 14.34 -10.17 -0.72
C ILE A 94 13.16 -10.52 -1.61
N ASN A 95 12.22 -11.28 -1.06
CA ASN A 95 10.99 -11.63 -1.75
C ASN A 95 9.93 -10.55 -1.57
N ILE A 96 9.25 -10.23 -2.65
CA ILE A 96 8.08 -9.33 -2.62
C ILE A 96 6.84 -10.22 -2.61
N ASN A 97 6.03 -10.10 -1.56
CA ASN A 97 4.78 -10.85 -1.45
C ASN A 97 3.70 -10.25 -2.34
N TYR A 98 3.62 -8.92 -2.41
CA TYR A 98 2.75 -8.18 -3.31
C TYR A 98 3.25 -6.74 -3.46
N ILE A 99 2.86 -6.09 -4.55
CA ILE A 99 3.28 -4.75 -4.90
C ILE A 99 2.13 -4.01 -5.62
N TYR A 100 1.98 -2.73 -5.35
CA TYR A 100 1.04 -1.85 -6.04
C TYR A 100 1.53 -0.39 -5.97
N SER A 101 0.90 0.49 -6.71
CA SER A 101 1.30 1.89 -6.77
C SER A 101 0.27 2.81 -6.13
N PHE A 102 0.72 4.00 -5.75
CA PHE A 102 -0.18 5.09 -5.37
C PHE A 102 -1.00 5.55 -6.57
N VAL A 103 -2.18 6.06 -6.31
CA VAL A 103 -2.93 6.90 -7.23
C VAL A 103 -2.08 8.14 -7.55
N ILE A 104 -2.32 8.79 -8.68
CA ILE A 104 -1.54 9.93 -9.16
C ILE A 104 -1.26 10.94 -8.05
N ARG A 105 0.02 11.30 -7.91
CA ARG A 105 0.52 12.33 -7.01
C ARG A 105 0.94 13.53 -7.84
N GLU A 106 0.06 14.52 -7.91
CA GLU A 106 0.31 15.73 -8.71
C GLU A 106 1.63 16.42 -8.29
N GLY A 107 2.49 16.71 -9.26
CA GLY A 107 3.78 17.37 -9.04
C GLY A 107 4.83 16.56 -8.25
N ARG A 108 4.58 15.29 -7.98
CA ARG A 108 5.48 14.42 -7.22
C ARG A 108 5.73 13.11 -7.94
N ALA A 109 6.88 12.50 -7.68
CA ALA A 109 7.22 11.21 -8.25
C ALA A 109 6.27 10.09 -7.75
N PRO A 110 5.98 9.09 -8.58
CA PRO A 110 5.19 7.93 -8.17
C PRO A 110 5.78 7.19 -6.97
N VAL A 111 4.92 6.59 -6.17
CA VAL A 111 5.32 5.72 -5.05
C VAL A 111 4.84 4.31 -5.32
N MET A 112 5.76 3.37 -5.29
CA MET A 112 5.45 1.94 -5.26
C MET A 112 5.39 1.46 -3.83
N VAL A 113 4.39 0.66 -3.50
CA VAL A 113 4.22 0.09 -2.17
C VAL A 113 4.34 -1.41 -2.27
N PHE A 114 5.12 -2.03 -1.40
CA PHE A 114 5.26 -3.48 -1.39
C PHE A 114 5.39 -4.06 0.01
N ASN A 115 5.02 -5.32 0.12
CA ASN A 115 5.16 -6.12 1.33
C ASN A 115 6.29 -7.13 1.16
N THR A 116 7.07 -7.30 2.21
CA THR A 116 8.14 -8.29 2.28
C THR A 116 8.20 -8.86 3.71
N ASP A 117 8.85 -9.99 3.88
CA ASP A 117 9.00 -10.62 5.20
C ASP A 117 10.11 -9.96 6.04
N ASP A 118 11.09 -9.30 5.41
CA ASP A 118 12.20 -8.64 6.08
C ASP A 118 12.28 -7.16 5.67
N PHE A 119 11.48 -6.35 6.35
CA PHE A 119 11.39 -4.91 6.08
C PHE A 119 12.70 -4.16 6.31
N GLU A 120 13.41 -4.48 7.39
CA GLU A 120 14.65 -3.80 7.73
C GLU A 120 15.73 -4.05 6.68
N LYS A 121 15.88 -5.30 6.26
CA LYS A 121 16.84 -5.67 5.22
C LYS A 121 16.48 -5.01 3.89
N ALA A 122 15.21 -5.02 3.51
CA ALA A 122 14.74 -4.39 2.29
C ALA A 122 15.06 -2.89 2.28
N ALA A 123 14.75 -2.18 3.37
CA ALA A 123 15.06 -0.77 3.50
C ALA A 123 16.57 -0.51 3.38
N ARG A 124 17.41 -1.32 4.05
CA ARG A 124 18.86 -1.16 4.00
C ARG A 124 19.42 -1.32 2.59
N VAL A 125 19.01 -2.36 1.86
CA VAL A 125 19.54 -2.60 0.51
C VAL A 125 19.07 -1.54 -0.48
N LEU A 126 17.85 -1.03 -0.33
CA LEU A 126 17.34 0.05 -1.16
C LEU A 126 18.07 1.36 -0.89
N GLU A 127 18.24 1.73 0.37
CA GLU A 127 18.94 2.96 0.77
C GLU A 127 20.42 2.92 0.37
N ALA A 128 21.08 1.76 0.52
CA ALA A 128 22.47 1.57 0.07
C ALA A 128 22.62 1.76 -1.45
N ALA A 129 21.58 1.50 -2.22
CA ALA A 129 21.55 1.71 -3.67
C ALA A 129 20.98 3.09 -4.05
N GLU A 130 20.84 3.99 -3.08
CA GLU A 130 20.33 5.35 -3.27
C GLU A 130 18.89 5.40 -3.81
N VAL A 131 18.09 4.39 -3.49
CA VAL A 131 16.66 4.36 -3.78
C VAL A 131 15.92 4.97 -2.59
N LYS A 132 15.07 5.95 -2.86
CA LYS A 132 14.38 6.69 -1.80
C LYS A 132 13.24 5.88 -1.20
N VAL A 133 13.42 5.48 0.07
CA VAL A 133 12.36 4.86 0.87
C VAL A 133 11.53 5.95 1.53
N VAL A 134 10.23 5.92 1.29
CA VAL A 134 9.30 6.97 1.74
C VAL A 134 8.82 6.65 3.16
N LYS A 135 8.73 7.68 3.99
CA LYS A 135 8.15 7.59 5.34
C LYS A 135 6.70 8.08 5.31
N GLU A 136 5.89 7.59 6.25
CA GLU A 136 4.50 8.01 6.41
C GLU A 136 4.38 9.55 6.47
N ALA A 137 5.27 10.21 7.19
CA ALA A 137 5.28 11.66 7.35
C ALA A 137 5.53 12.43 6.03
N ASP A 138 6.09 11.77 5.01
CA ASP A 138 6.43 12.39 3.73
C ASP A 138 5.31 12.27 2.68
N LEU A 139 4.20 11.64 3.04
CA LEU A 139 3.07 11.39 2.15
C LEU A 139 2.09 12.57 2.08
#